data_9edf4c71fd0ad23df06845ad15402f4a
#
_entry.id   9edf4c71fd0ad23df06845ad15402f4a
#
_cell.length_a   1.000
_cell.length_b   1.000
_cell.length_c   1.000
_cell.angle_alpha   90.00
_cell.angle_beta   90.00
_cell.angle_gamma   90.00
#
_symmetry.space_group_name_H-M   'P 1'
#
loop_
_entity.id
_entity.type
_entity.pdbx_description
1 polymer ?
#
loop_
_entity_poly.entity_id
_entity_poly.type
_entity_poly.pdbx_seq_one_letter_code
_entity_poly.pdbx_strand_id
1 'polypeptide(L)'
;MGAITISRQMSSQGDALAAEVAQRLGWRHVGRELINQAAVGAGVPDVALAELDELGIFGLRPSAAAWQAYHYQVQQIIRRLAAEGQVVIVGRGGQMVLRDCPDVLHVRVVAPFEQRVARLQETRHLPEAAAAAIIEKSMEARARYIIQSYDVVLDDPSLYHLMLNTGLLGFSPAVELVIQAYRELSSG
;
A
#
# COMPACT_ATOMS: atom_id res chain seq x y z
N MET A 1 -7.44 1.41 20.12
CA MET A 1 -6.76 2.30 19.14
C MET A 1 -6.76 1.56 17.83
N GLY A 2 -7.32 2.10 16.74
CA GLY A 2 -7.51 1.32 15.52
C GLY A 2 -6.69 1.83 14.35
N ALA A 3 -6.25 0.91 13.48
CA ALA A 3 -5.62 1.24 12.22
C ALA A 3 -6.14 0.32 11.09
N ILE A 4 -6.05 0.80 9.86
CA ILE A 4 -6.34 0.02 8.66
C ILE A 4 -5.11 0.06 7.77
N THR A 5 -4.64 -1.08 7.29
CA THR A 5 -3.59 -1.14 6.29
C THR A 5 -4.19 -1.51 4.93
N ILE A 6 -3.81 -0.78 3.88
CA ILE A 6 -4.29 -1.03 2.53
C ILE A 6 -3.12 -1.35 1.60
N SER A 7 -3.03 -2.62 1.19
CA SER A 7 -2.22 -3.06 0.08
C SER A 7 -3.05 -2.97 -1.21
N ARG A 8 -2.45 -2.58 -2.33
CA ARG A 8 -3.23 -2.37 -3.56
C ARG A 8 -2.41 -2.58 -4.83
N GLN A 9 -3.08 -2.96 -5.89
CA GLN A 9 -2.51 -2.92 -7.23
C GLN A 9 -2.58 -1.48 -7.78
N MET A 10 -1.66 -1.12 -8.67
CA MET A 10 -1.69 0.17 -9.36
C MET A 10 -2.97 0.29 -10.18
N SER A 11 -3.62 1.44 -10.15
CA SER A 11 -4.88 1.74 -10.83
C SER A 11 -6.08 0.85 -10.45
N SER A 12 -6.01 0.14 -9.30
CA SER A 12 -7.15 -0.60 -8.74
C SER A 12 -8.11 0.29 -7.94
N GLN A 13 -7.95 1.60 -7.96
CA GLN A 13 -8.66 2.56 -7.09
C GLN A 13 -8.35 2.42 -5.59
N GLY A 14 -7.37 1.60 -5.21
CA GLY A 14 -7.05 1.36 -3.80
C GLY A 14 -6.53 2.59 -3.06
N ASP A 15 -5.83 3.52 -3.72
CA ASP A 15 -5.40 4.78 -3.11
C ASP A 15 -6.60 5.71 -2.85
N ALA A 16 -7.54 5.81 -3.81
CA ALA A 16 -8.77 6.57 -3.65
C ALA A 16 -9.68 5.96 -2.56
N LEU A 17 -9.78 4.62 -2.53
CA LEU A 17 -10.52 3.90 -1.50
C LEU A 17 -9.95 4.18 -0.11
N ALA A 18 -8.63 4.16 0.05
CA ALA A 18 -7.97 4.47 1.31
C ALA A 18 -8.28 5.91 1.80
N ALA A 19 -8.23 6.87 0.88
CA ALA A 19 -8.55 8.26 1.18
C ALA A 19 -10.02 8.44 1.60
N GLU A 20 -10.96 7.81 0.88
CA GLU A 20 -12.39 7.85 1.18
C GLU A 20 -12.72 7.17 2.53
N VAL A 21 -12.13 6.00 2.81
CA VAL A 21 -12.28 5.33 4.12
C VAL A 21 -11.77 6.21 5.24
N ALA A 22 -10.59 6.82 5.09
CA ALA A 22 -10.03 7.72 6.08
C ALA A 22 -10.93 8.94 6.32
N GLN A 23 -11.42 9.55 5.25
CA GLN A 23 -12.33 10.70 5.32
C GLN A 23 -13.61 10.36 6.07
N ARG A 24 -14.28 9.24 5.76
CA ARG A 24 -15.53 8.83 6.39
C ARG A 24 -15.38 8.43 7.85
N LEU A 25 -14.20 7.90 8.22
CA LEU A 25 -13.89 7.57 9.61
C LEU A 25 -13.38 8.80 10.41
N GLY A 26 -13.09 9.93 9.74
CA GLY A 26 -12.42 11.08 10.36
C GLY A 26 -10.96 10.78 10.76
N TRP A 27 -10.28 9.89 10.01
CA TRP A 27 -8.95 9.39 10.31
C TRP A 27 -7.88 10.02 9.40
N ARG A 28 -6.62 9.90 9.84
CA ARG A 28 -5.47 10.29 9.02
C ARG A 28 -5.29 9.30 7.86
N HIS A 29 -4.99 9.82 6.68
CA HIS A 29 -4.54 9.03 5.53
C HIS A 29 -3.03 9.19 5.38
N VAL A 30 -2.29 8.07 5.39
CA VAL A 30 -0.84 8.06 5.26
C VAL A 30 -0.44 7.18 4.08
N GLY A 31 -0.05 7.83 3.00
CA GLY A 31 0.44 7.18 1.79
C GLY A 31 1.91 6.83 1.84
N ARG A 32 2.36 6.09 0.84
CA ARG A 32 3.76 5.66 0.66
C ARG A 32 4.74 6.84 0.66
N GLU A 33 4.38 7.94 0.02
CA GLU A 33 5.22 9.12 -0.13
C GLU A 33 5.54 9.75 1.22
N LEU A 34 4.55 9.83 2.11
CA LEU A 34 4.74 10.40 3.44
C LEU A 34 5.64 9.50 4.31
N ILE A 35 5.49 8.18 4.21
CA ILE A 35 6.37 7.23 4.90
C ILE A 35 7.81 7.34 4.38
N ASN A 36 7.98 7.51 3.07
CA ASN A 36 9.29 7.72 2.48
C ASN A 36 9.93 9.04 2.92
N GLN A 37 9.18 10.13 2.96
CA GLN A 37 9.66 11.42 3.45
C GLN A 37 10.11 11.33 4.92
N ALA A 38 9.35 10.63 5.75
CA ALA A 38 9.72 10.41 7.14
C ALA A 38 11.00 9.56 7.27
N ALA A 39 11.20 8.55 6.41
CA ALA A 39 12.42 7.76 6.36
C ALA A 39 13.63 8.59 5.90
N VAL A 40 13.46 9.49 4.94
CA VAL A 40 14.49 10.48 4.55
C VAL A 40 14.89 11.35 5.75
N GLY A 41 13.91 11.89 6.48
CA GLY A 41 14.16 12.66 7.68
C GLY A 41 14.86 11.88 8.80
N ALA A 42 14.75 10.58 8.79
CA ALA A 42 15.45 9.67 9.71
C ALA A 42 16.87 9.26 9.22
N GLY A 43 17.40 9.85 8.15
CA GLY A 43 18.77 9.67 7.69
C GLY A 43 19.01 8.52 6.71
N VAL A 44 17.99 8.07 5.98
CA VAL A 44 18.08 7.00 4.96
C VAL A 44 17.61 7.47 3.56
N PRO A 45 18.12 8.59 3.02
CA PRO A 45 17.56 9.25 1.84
C PRO A 45 17.71 8.43 0.55
N ASP A 46 18.86 7.81 0.33
CA ASP A 46 19.18 7.15 -0.96
C ASP A 46 18.26 5.95 -1.24
N VAL A 47 17.93 5.19 -0.21
CA VAL A 47 17.02 4.05 -0.33
C VAL A 47 15.59 4.52 -0.53
N ALA A 48 15.19 5.59 0.18
CA ALA A 48 13.86 6.17 0.02
C ALA A 48 13.65 6.68 -1.42
N LEU A 49 14.67 7.29 -2.03
CA LEU A 49 14.63 7.73 -3.42
C LEU A 49 14.56 6.54 -4.40
N ALA A 50 15.36 5.49 -4.19
CA ALA A 50 15.32 4.28 -5.01
C ALA A 50 13.94 3.59 -4.94
N GLU A 51 13.30 3.64 -3.79
CA GLU A 51 11.95 3.09 -3.60
C GLU A 51 10.82 3.94 -4.20
N LEU A 52 11.04 5.25 -4.34
CA LEU A 52 10.13 6.10 -5.11
C LEU A 52 10.26 5.85 -6.61
N ASP A 53 11.43 5.39 -7.06
CA ASP A 53 11.73 5.04 -8.44
C ASP A 53 11.24 3.61 -8.78
N GLU A 54 9.94 3.35 -8.63
CA GLU A 54 9.34 2.04 -8.98
C GLU A 54 9.64 1.61 -10.42
N LEU A 55 9.89 2.57 -11.30
CA LEU A 55 10.16 2.29 -12.72
C LEU A 55 11.66 2.12 -13.04
N GLY A 56 12.55 2.32 -12.05
CA GLY A 56 13.99 2.22 -12.22
C GLY A 56 14.59 3.29 -13.14
N ILE A 57 13.96 4.46 -13.22
CA ILE A 57 14.37 5.56 -14.11
C ILE A 57 15.73 6.13 -13.69
N PHE A 58 15.96 6.22 -12.38
CA PHE A 58 17.22 6.78 -11.82
C PHE A 58 18.32 5.73 -11.63
N GLY A 59 18.01 4.44 -11.82
CA GLY A 59 18.98 3.36 -11.72
C GLY A 59 19.66 3.21 -10.35
N LEU A 60 19.05 3.74 -9.29
CA LEU A 60 19.60 3.71 -7.95
C LEU A 60 19.65 2.28 -7.40
N ARG A 61 20.82 1.87 -6.88
CA ARG A 61 21.05 0.55 -6.27
C ARG A 61 21.62 0.72 -4.87
N PRO A 62 20.75 0.86 -3.84
CA PRO A 62 21.21 0.98 -2.46
C PRO A 62 22.00 -0.26 -2.02
N SER A 63 22.95 -0.08 -1.11
CA SER A 63 23.63 -1.19 -0.46
C SER A 63 22.67 -1.99 0.43
N ALA A 64 23.01 -3.26 0.71
CA ALA A 64 22.20 -4.09 1.60
C ALA A 64 22.04 -3.46 3.00
N ALA A 65 23.09 -2.83 3.52
CA ALA A 65 23.04 -2.15 4.81
C ALA A 65 22.12 -0.93 4.78
N ALA A 66 22.16 -0.11 3.72
CA ALA A 66 21.25 1.02 3.55
C ALA A 66 19.78 0.56 3.43
N TRP A 67 19.55 -0.54 2.70
CA TRP A 67 18.24 -1.16 2.59
C TRP A 67 17.69 -1.61 3.95
N GLN A 68 18.50 -2.31 4.74
CA GLN A 68 18.10 -2.76 6.08
C GLN A 68 17.78 -1.58 7.02
N ALA A 69 18.62 -0.54 7.01
CA ALA A 69 18.39 0.67 7.80
C ALA A 69 17.08 1.36 7.42
N TYR A 70 16.84 1.54 6.12
CA TYR A 70 15.58 2.08 5.60
C TYR A 70 14.37 1.25 6.05
N HIS A 71 14.45 -0.07 5.84
CA HIS A 71 13.36 -0.98 6.17
C HIS A 71 13.03 -0.94 7.67
N TYR A 72 14.04 -0.92 8.52
CA TYR A 72 13.88 -0.76 9.96
C TYR A 72 13.14 0.55 10.30
N GLN A 73 13.56 1.69 9.72
CA GLN A 73 12.93 2.97 9.98
C GLN A 73 11.47 3.00 9.51
N VAL A 74 11.17 2.47 8.33
CA VAL A 74 9.79 2.36 7.83
C VAL A 74 8.91 1.54 8.78
N GLN A 75 9.41 0.43 9.29
CA GLN A 75 8.69 -0.38 10.28
C GLN A 75 8.41 0.40 11.56
N GLN A 76 9.39 1.15 12.09
CA GLN A 76 9.20 1.97 13.30
C GLN A 76 8.14 3.05 13.09
N ILE A 77 8.15 3.70 11.91
CA ILE A 77 7.15 4.72 11.55
C ILE A 77 5.75 4.10 11.48
N ILE A 78 5.59 2.95 10.82
CA ILE A 78 4.31 2.25 10.70
C ILE A 78 3.78 1.84 12.09
N ARG A 79 4.62 1.27 12.96
CA ARG A 79 4.24 0.90 14.33
C ARG A 79 3.82 2.10 15.16
N ARG A 80 4.55 3.20 15.06
CA ARG A 80 4.22 4.45 15.76
C ARG A 80 2.86 5.00 15.29
N LEU A 81 2.64 5.08 13.97
CA LEU A 81 1.37 5.54 13.40
C LEU A 81 0.19 4.68 13.86
N ALA A 82 0.35 3.37 13.90
CA ALA A 82 -0.69 2.45 14.37
C ALA A 82 -0.94 2.61 15.89
N ALA A 83 0.10 2.82 16.70
CA ALA A 83 -0.01 3.07 18.13
C ALA A 83 -0.72 4.39 18.46
N GLU A 84 -0.51 5.44 17.65
CA GLU A 84 -1.27 6.69 17.72
C GLU A 84 -2.74 6.49 17.35
N GLY A 85 -3.04 5.50 16.50
CA GLY A 85 -4.40 5.12 16.12
C GLY A 85 -5.07 6.08 15.11
N GLN A 86 -6.30 5.76 14.75
CA GLN A 86 -7.12 6.53 13.81
C GLN A 86 -6.39 6.85 12.48
N VAL A 87 -5.83 5.80 11.86
CA VAL A 87 -4.99 5.94 10.68
C VAL A 87 -5.29 4.88 9.63
N VAL A 88 -5.33 5.29 8.37
CA VAL A 88 -5.30 4.42 7.19
C VAL A 88 -3.92 4.51 6.57
N ILE A 89 -3.17 3.41 6.60
CA ILE A 89 -1.78 3.30 6.11
C ILE A 89 -1.77 2.58 4.76
N VAL A 90 -1.16 3.17 3.75
CA VAL A 90 -1.15 2.61 2.39
C VAL A 90 0.23 2.15 1.97
N GLY A 91 0.37 0.83 1.74
CA GLY A 91 1.59 0.21 1.21
C GLY A 91 2.67 -0.08 2.27
N ARG A 92 3.92 -0.19 1.81
CA ARG A 92 5.14 -0.47 2.62
C ARG A 92 5.07 -1.70 3.52
N GLY A 93 4.27 -2.68 3.14
CA GLY A 93 4.15 -3.91 3.91
C GLY A 93 3.46 -3.69 5.27
N GLY A 94 2.58 -2.69 5.39
CA GLY A 94 1.86 -2.40 6.63
C GLY A 94 1.19 -3.64 7.22
N GLN A 95 0.60 -4.51 6.38
CA GLN A 95 0.00 -5.79 6.79
C GLN A 95 1.03 -6.76 7.39
N MET A 96 2.30 -6.67 7.00
CA MET A 96 3.37 -7.51 7.58
C MET A 96 3.90 -6.94 8.88
N VAL A 97 4.07 -5.61 8.92
CA VAL A 97 4.58 -4.90 10.11
C VAL A 97 3.63 -5.02 11.30
N LEU A 98 2.32 -5.04 11.03
CA LEU A 98 1.24 -5.00 12.02
C LEU A 98 0.44 -6.31 12.10
N ARG A 99 0.94 -7.42 11.52
CA ARG A 99 0.22 -8.70 11.43
C ARG A 99 -0.22 -9.26 12.78
N ASP A 100 0.55 -8.98 13.83
CA ASP A 100 0.30 -9.48 15.18
C ASP A 100 -0.51 -8.46 16.04
N CYS A 101 -1.05 -7.40 15.41
CA CYS A 101 -1.86 -6.38 16.08
C CYS A 101 -3.35 -6.67 15.85
N PRO A 102 -4.09 -7.15 16.86
CA PRO A 102 -5.49 -7.60 16.70
C PRO A 102 -6.45 -6.48 16.28
N ASP A 103 -6.14 -5.22 16.63
CA ASP A 103 -6.98 -4.05 16.35
C ASP A 103 -6.74 -3.44 14.95
N VAL A 104 -5.99 -4.14 14.09
CA VAL A 104 -5.61 -3.63 12.76
C VAL A 104 -6.27 -4.44 11.66
N LEU A 105 -7.08 -3.79 10.84
CA LEU A 105 -7.67 -4.40 9.65
C LEU A 105 -6.68 -4.36 8.48
N HIS A 106 -6.42 -5.51 7.87
CA HIS A 106 -5.58 -5.64 6.68
C HIS A 106 -6.43 -5.88 5.43
N VAL A 107 -6.30 -4.98 4.45
CA VAL A 107 -7.08 -5.02 3.21
C VAL A 107 -6.15 -5.07 1.99
N ARG A 108 -6.49 -5.93 1.02
CA ARG A 108 -5.89 -5.97 -0.32
C ARG A 108 -6.91 -5.50 -1.35
N VAL A 109 -6.56 -4.51 -2.18
CA VAL A 109 -7.41 -4.00 -3.25
C VAL A 109 -6.82 -4.37 -4.61
N VAL A 110 -7.60 -5.09 -5.39
CA VAL A 110 -7.23 -5.58 -6.73
C VAL A 110 -8.26 -5.13 -7.78
N ALA A 111 -7.91 -5.22 -9.06
CA ALA A 111 -8.84 -5.08 -10.18
C ALA A 111 -8.30 -5.83 -11.41
N PRO A 112 -9.16 -6.22 -12.37
CA PRO A 112 -8.74 -6.83 -13.63
C PRO A 112 -7.69 -5.98 -14.36
N PHE A 113 -6.73 -6.64 -15.01
CA PHE A 113 -5.58 -5.98 -15.64
C PHE A 113 -6.02 -4.94 -16.65
N GLU A 114 -6.93 -5.30 -17.56
CA GLU A 114 -7.42 -4.44 -18.63
C GLU A 114 -8.12 -3.19 -18.09
N GLN A 115 -8.87 -3.32 -17.02
CA GLN A 115 -9.52 -2.16 -16.36
C GLN A 115 -8.50 -1.22 -15.71
N ARG A 116 -7.42 -1.78 -15.15
CA ARG A 116 -6.33 -0.97 -14.59
C ARG A 116 -5.57 -0.23 -15.69
N VAL A 117 -5.32 -0.90 -16.82
CA VAL A 117 -4.72 -0.28 -18.02
C VAL A 117 -5.59 0.86 -18.52
N ALA A 118 -6.89 0.63 -18.75
CA ALA A 118 -7.81 1.65 -19.21
C ALA A 118 -7.86 2.87 -18.29
N ARG A 119 -7.94 2.66 -16.96
CA ARG A 119 -7.91 3.76 -15.98
C ARG A 119 -6.59 4.56 -16.01
N LEU A 120 -5.47 3.88 -16.21
CA LEU A 120 -4.17 4.55 -16.30
C LEU A 120 -4.03 5.36 -17.60
N GLN A 121 -4.55 4.83 -18.72
CA GLN A 121 -4.63 5.55 -19.99
C GLN A 121 -5.42 6.85 -19.84
N GLU A 122 -6.62 6.78 -19.26
CA GLU A 122 -7.48 7.93 -19.03
C GLU A 122 -6.84 8.99 -18.13
N THR A 123 -6.24 8.55 -17.00
CA THR A 123 -5.69 9.50 -16.00
C THR A 123 -4.38 10.13 -16.42
N ARG A 124 -3.57 9.46 -17.25
CA ARG A 124 -2.24 9.94 -17.66
C ARG A 124 -2.13 10.25 -19.15
N HIS A 125 -3.21 10.08 -19.92
CA HIS A 125 -3.23 10.30 -21.38
C HIS A 125 -2.15 9.50 -22.11
N LEU A 126 -1.97 8.21 -21.75
CA LEU A 126 -0.94 7.33 -22.29
C LEU A 126 -1.52 6.38 -23.36
N PRO A 127 -0.71 5.95 -24.34
CA PRO A 127 -1.03 4.79 -25.16
C PRO A 127 -1.18 3.51 -24.33
N GLU A 128 -2.03 2.58 -24.76
CA GLU A 128 -2.32 1.33 -24.05
C GLU A 128 -1.06 0.54 -23.70
N ALA A 129 -0.17 0.33 -24.67
CA ALA A 129 1.09 -0.40 -24.43
C ALA A 129 1.97 0.24 -23.37
N ALA A 130 2.02 1.58 -23.29
CA ALA A 130 2.77 2.29 -22.26
C ALA A 130 2.11 2.14 -20.89
N ALA A 131 0.78 2.24 -20.82
CA ALA A 131 0.04 2.03 -19.58
C ALA A 131 0.19 0.60 -19.05
N ALA A 132 0.10 -0.41 -19.93
CA ALA A 132 0.31 -1.82 -19.60
C ALA A 132 1.73 -2.05 -19.02
N ALA A 133 2.76 -1.58 -19.70
CA ALA A 133 4.15 -1.72 -19.26
C ALA A 133 4.42 -1.06 -17.89
N ILE A 134 3.81 0.10 -17.61
CA ILE A 134 3.91 0.77 -16.30
C ILE A 134 3.26 -0.07 -15.21
N ILE A 135 2.08 -0.64 -15.47
CA ILE A 135 1.37 -1.48 -14.50
C ILE A 135 2.16 -2.74 -14.20
N GLU A 136 2.70 -3.42 -15.21
CA GLU A 136 3.52 -4.62 -15.04
C GLU A 136 4.77 -4.33 -14.19
N LYS A 137 5.52 -3.29 -14.52
CA LYS A 137 6.69 -2.86 -13.72
C LYS A 137 6.32 -2.53 -12.28
N SER A 138 5.21 -1.85 -12.06
CA SER A 138 4.73 -1.54 -10.71
C SER A 138 4.34 -2.80 -9.92
N MET A 139 3.73 -3.79 -10.57
CA MET A 139 3.41 -5.09 -9.96
C MET A 139 4.69 -5.84 -9.56
N GLU A 140 5.66 -5.94 -10.45
CA GLU A 140 6.95 -6.58 -10.18
C GLU A 140 7.71 -5.89 -9.03
N ALA A 141 7.77 -4.55 -9.04
CA ALA A 141 8.46 -3.79 -8.00
C ALA A 141 7.83 -4.01 -6.62
N ARG A 142 6.50 -4.03 -6.53
CA ARG A 142 5.80 -4.27 -5.27
C ARG A 142 5.94 -5.71 -4.79
N ALA A 143 5.87 -6.69 -5.68
CA ALA A 143 6.10 -8.10 -5.35
C ALA A 143 7.55 -8.30 -4.86
N ARG A 144 8.53 -7.74 -5.57
CA ARG A 144 9.95 -7.79 -5.18
C ARG A 144 10.18 -7.18 -3.81
N TYR A 145 9.60 -6.00 -3.53
CA TYR A 145 9.70 -5.34 -2.22
C TYR A 145 9.23 -6.27 -1.09
N ILE A 146 8.07 -6.90 -1.25
CA ILE A 146 7.49 -7.76 -0.21
C ILE A 146 8.28 -9.06 -0.04
N ILE A 147 8.72 -9.69 -1.14
CA ILE A 147 9.57 -10.90 -1.08
C ILE A 147 10.91 -10.58 -0.39
N GLN A 148 11.58 -9.51 -0.78
CA GLN A 148 12.88 -9.13 -0.19
C GLN A 148 12.78 -8.74 1.28
N SER A 149 11.66 -8.12 1.68
CA SER A 149 11.49 -7.59 3.03
C SER A 149 10.92 -8.61 4.01
N TYR A 150 10.10 -9.57 3.54
CA TYR A 150 9.30 -10.42 4.42
C TYR A 150 9.24 -11.90 4.00
N ASP A 151 9.85 -12.25 2.86
CA ASP A 151 9.86 -13.62 2.31
C ASP A 151 8.44 -14.22 2.14
N VAL A 152 7.50 -13.43 1.66
CA VAL A 152 6.11 -13.83 1.41
C VAL A 152 5.64 -13.40 0.03
N VAL A 153 4.60 -14.08 -0.49
CA VAL A 153 3.93 -13.73 -1.73
C VAL A 153 2.89 -12.65 -1.47
N LEU A 154 3.00 -11.51 -2.17
CA LEU A 154 2.12 -10.34 -1.95
C LEU A 154 0.62 -10.64 -2.12
N ASP A 155 0.27 -11.55 -3.02
CA ASP A 155 -1.13 -11.90 -3.33
C ASP A 155 -1.63 -13.13 -2.53
N ASP A 156 -0.88 -13.59 -1.51
CA ASP A 156 -1.36 -14.61 -0.58
C ASP A 156 -2.53 -14.06 0.25
N PRO A 157 -3.74 -14.64 0.12
CA PRO A 157 -4.92 -14.17 0.84
C PRO A 157 -4.81 -14.28 2.36
N SER A 158 -3.96 -15.17 2.88
CA SER A 158 -3.76 -15.33 4.32
C SER A 158 -3.14 -14.11 5.01
N LEU A 159 -2.58 -13.17 4.24
CA LEU A 159 -2.00 -11.92 4.73
C LEU A 159 -3.05 -10.82 5.00
N TYR A 160 -4.31 -11.06 4.63
CA TYR A 160 -5.35 -10.03 4.62
C TYR A 160 -6.65 -10.52 5.25
N HIS A 161 -7.34 -9.62 5.94
CA HIS A 161 -8.71 -9.87 6.39
C HIS A 161 -9.72 -9.75 5.24
N LEU A 162 -9.44 -8.87 4.26
CA LEU A 162 -10.26 -8.65 3.08
C LEU A 162 -9.41 -8.54 1.81
N MET A 163 -9.84 -9.23 0.74
CA MET A 163 -9.36 -9.00 -0.61
C MET A 163 -10.53 -8.50 -1.48
N LEU A 164 -10.46 -7.26 -1.95
CA LEU A 164 -11.56 -6.60 -2.65
C LEU A 164 -11.19 -6.35 -4.11
N ASN A 165 -12.01 -6.88 -5.02
CA ASN A 165 -11.90 -6.62 -6.46
C ASN A 165 -12.83 -5.47 -6.86
N THR A 166 -12.27 -4.26 -6.95
CA THR A 166 -13.03 -3.04 -7.30
C THR A 166 -13.52 -3.02 -8.74
N GLY A 167 -12.98 -3.87 -9.60
CA GLY A 167 -13.46 -4.03 -10.96
C GLY A 167 -14.77 -4.81 -11.07
N LEU A 168 -15.04 -5.67 -10.09
CA LEU A 168 -16.27 -6.48 -10.02
C LEU A 168 -17.29 -5.92 -9.03
N LEU A 169 -16.81 -5.48 -7.89
CA LEU A 169 -17.66 -4.98 -6.80
C LEU A 169 -18.08 -3.52 -6.98
N GLY A 170 -17.24 -2.71 -7.63
CA GLY A 170 -17.39 -1.26 -7.69
C GLY A 170 -16.75 -0.53 -6.49
N PHE A 171 -16.61 0.78 -6.64
CA PHE A 171 -15.87 1.61 -5.66
C PHE A 171 -16.62 1.79 -4.34
N SER A 172 -17.86 2.30 -4.40
CA SER A 172 -18.63 2.64 -3.20
C SER A 172 -18.94 1.41 -2.31
N PRO A 173 -19.38 0.26 -2.84
CA PRO A 173 -19.54 -0.95 -2.04
C PRO A 173 -18.23 -1.42 -1.40
N ALA A 174 -17.10 -1.28 -2.09
CA ALA A 174 -15.79 -1.65 -1.52
C ALA A 174 -15.41 -0.79 -0.31
N VAL A 175 -15.69 0.52 -0.35
CA VAL A 175 -15.50 1.44 0.79
C VAL A 175 -16.36 1.03 1.99
N GLU A 176 -17.66 0.76 1.76
CA GLU A 176 -18.59 0.35 2.82
C GLU A 176 -18.13 -0.95 3.51
N LEU A 177 -17.70 -1.94 2.74
CA LEU A 177 -17.22 -3.21 3.28
C LEU A 177 -15.99 -3.04 4.17
N VAL A 178 -15.05 -2.16 3.79
CA VAL A 178 -13.86 -1.88 4.64
C VAL A 178 -14.28 -1.26 5.96
N ILE A 179 -15.18 -0.25 5.91
CA ILE A 179 -15.65 0.44 7.12
C ILE A 179 -16.41 -0.52 8.03
N GLN A 180 -17.30 -1.34 7.46
CA GLN A 180 -18.07 -2.31 8.23
C GLN A 180 -17.15 -3.37 8.86
N ALA A 181 -16.24 -3.96 8.08
CA ALA A 181 -15.30 -4.96 8.60
C ALA A 181 -14.42 -4.42 9.73
N TYR A 182 -13.99 -3.15 9.62
CA TYR A 182 -13.25 -2.51 10.70
C TYR A 182 -14.09 -2.35 11.97
N ARG A 183 -15.36 -1.93 11.85
CA ARG A 183 -16.26 -1.78 13.00
C ARG A 183 -16.51 -3.10 13.72
N GLU A 184 -16.72 -4.17 12.97
CA GLU A 184 -16.88 -5.53 13.53
C GLU A 184 -15.60 -5.99 14.25
N LEU A 185 -14.44 -5.81 13.63
CA LEU A 185 -13.14 -6.16 14.23
C LEU A 185 -12.90 -5.40 15.55
N SER A 186 -13.31 -4.15 15.63
CA SER A 186 -13.09 -3.29 16.81
C SER A 186 -14.12 -3.49 17.92
N SER A 187 -15.17 -4.26 17.67
CA SER A 187 -16.27 -4.52 18.63
C SER A 187 -16.12 -5.84 19.39
N GLY A 188 -15.25 -6.74 18.94
CA GLY A 188 -14.94 -8.04 19.53
C GLY A 188 -13.69 -7.99 20.36
#